data_2e8f032769069664691d52c44b439947
#
_entry.id   2e8f032769069664691d52c44b439947
#
_cell.length_a   1.000
_cell.length_b   1.000
_cell.length_c   1.000
_cell.angle_alpha   90.00
_cell.angle_beta   90.00
_cell.angle_gamma   90.00
#
_symmetry.space_group_name_H-M   'P 1'
#
loop_
_entity.id
_entity.type
_entity.pdbx_description
1 polymer ?
#
loop_
_entity_poly.entity_id
_entity_poly.type
_entity_poly.pdbx_seq_one_letter_code
_entity_poly.pdbx_strand_id
1 'polypeptide(L)'
;MYKRQGFLPGDLMAKIDPYLRPLYDALYDMLDFEGVERMQERGAIEIAPLAFMRGRTLNNSFIILDEAQNTTPEQMKMFLTRIGFGSKAVVTGDATQIDVPDGRSGLHKLHRILSGINGLEFVELDSRDVVRHSIVQDIVNAYEKATPRADGDRGSGDERISAV
;
A
#
# COMPACT_ATOMS: atom_id res chain seq x y z
N MET A 1 -12.71 -15.18 0.15
CA MET A 1 -13.60 -15.17 1.34
C MET A 1 -13.50 -13.77 1.93
N TYR A 2 -14.51 -12.93 1.73
CA TYR A 2 -14.51 -11.57 2.28
C TYR A 2 -14.42 -11.70 3.80
N LYS A 3 -13.39 -11.07 4.43
CA LYS A 3 -13.47 -10.80 5.86
C LYS A 3 -14.84 -10.18 6.08
N ARG A 4 -15.71 -10.82 6.85
CA ARG A 4 -16.96 -10.24 7.32
C ARG A 4 -16.56 -8.99 8.09
N GLN A 5 -16.61 -7.84 7.43
CA GLN A 5 -16.55 -6.57 8.12
C GLN A 5 -17.77 -6.56 9.03
N GLY A 6 -17.50 -6.79 10.33
CA GLY A 6 -18.53 -6.93 11.31
C GLY A 6 -19.38 -5.66 11.34
N PHE A 7 -20.60 -5.85 11.69
CA PHE A 7 -21.69 -4.98 12.08
C PHE A 7 -21.31 -3.55 12.52
N LEU A 8 -20.79 -2.74 11.60
CA LEU A 8 -20.85 -1.29 11.76
C LEU A 8 -22.17 -0.85 11.14
N PRO A 9 -23.05 -0.17 11.88
CA PRO A 9 -24.25 0.42 11.32
C PRO A 9 -23.87 1.54 10.34
N GLY A 10 -24.54 1.59 9.20
CA GLY A 10 -24.30 2.62 8.18
C GLY A 10 -24.22 2.03 6.76
N ASP A 11 -24.25 2.91 5.78
CA ASP A 11 -24.00 2.56 4.40
C ASP A 11 -22.51 2.19 4.17
N LEU A 12 -22.16 1.80 2.95
CA LEU A 12 -20.79 1.40 2.62
C LEU A 12 -19.77 2.53 2.89
N MET A 13 -20.15 3.79 2.63
CA MET A 13 -19.28 4.94 2.84
C MET A 13 -18.99 5.14 4.33
N ALA A 14 -19.98 5.05 5.21
CA ALA A 14 -19.78 5.13 6.65
C ALA A 14 -18.85 4.03 7.20
N LYS A 15 -18.81 2.87 6.55
CA LYS A 15 -17.93 1.75 6.95
C LYS A 15 -16.48 1.93 6.53
N ILE A 16 -16.22 2.68 5.49
CA ILE A 16 -14.86 2.93 4.99
C ILE A 16 -14.28 4.25 5.51
N ASP A 17 -15.11 5.16 6.00
CA ASP A 17 -14.69 6.48 6.51
C ASP A 17 -13.50 6.41 7.49
N PRO A 18 -13.47 5.52 8.49
CA PRO A 18 -12.32 5.42 9.39
C PRO A 18 -10.98 5.13 8.70
N TYR A 19 -11.01 4.44 7.56
CA TYR A 19 -9.80 4.12 6.78
C TYR A 19 -9.38 5.27 5.87
N LEU A 20 -10.29 6.21 5.59
CA LEU A 20 -10.00 7.39 4.77
C LEU A 20 -9.47 8.56 5.61
N ARG A 21 -9.69 8.56 6.92
CA ARG A 21 -9.25 9.65 7.81
C ARG A 21 -7.78 10.02 7.68
N PRO A 22 -6.82 9.07 7.66
CA PRO A 22 -5.42 9.43 7.51
C PRO A 22 -5.10 10.18 6.22
N LEU A 23 -5.83 9.87 5.14
CA LEU A 23 -5.69 10.59 3.86
C LEU A 23 -6.27 12.00 3.95
N TYR A 24 -7.40 12.17 4.62
CA TYR A 24 -7.98 13.50 4.87
C TYR A 24 -7.08 14.33 5.78
N ASP A 25 -6.56 13.75 6.86
CA ASP A 25 -5.64 14.44 7.76
C ASP A 25 -4.40 14.95 7.00
N ALA A 26 -3.80 14.12 6.15
CA ALA A 26 -2.68 14.53 5.30
C ALA A 26 -3.05 15.64 4.32
N LEU A 27 -4.25 15.62 3.75
CA LEU A 27 -4.73 16.68 2.88
C LEU A 27 -4.96 17.99 3.65
N TYR A 28 -5.52 17.92 4.84
CA TYR A 28 -5.75 19.10 5.70
C TYR A 28 -4.43 19.70 6.23
N ASP A 29 -3.42 18.87 6.45
CA ASP A 29 -2.07 19.36 6.82
C ASP A 29 -1.39 20.11 5.68
N MET A 30 -1.66 19.74 4.42
CA MET A 30 -1.07 20.38 3.23
C MET A 30 -1.91 21.55 2.69
N LEU A 31 -3.21 21.47 2.87
CA LEU A 31 -4.18 22.45 2.37
C LEU A 31 -5.12 22.80 3.54
N ASP A 32 -5.69 24.00 3.54
CA ASP A 32 -6.73 24.31 4.51
C ASP A 32 -8.00 23.47 4.27
N PHE A 33 -8.82 23.35 5.30
CA PHE A 33 -10.06 22.56 5.24
C PHE A 33 -10.97 23.01 4.07
N GLU A 34 -11.20 24.31 3.93
CA GLU A 34 -12.02 24.88 2.85
C GLU A 34 -11.43 24.61 1.47
N GLY A 35 -10.10 24.57 1.36
CA GLY A 35 -9.39 24.24 0.12
C GLY A 35 -9.67 22.81 -0.32
N VAL A 36 -9.59 21.86 0.61
CA VAL A 36 -9.89 20.45 0.35
C VAL A 36 -11.35 20.27 -0.06
N GLU A 37 -12.30 20.85 0.68
CA GLU A 37 -13.72 20.77 0.34
C GLU A 37 -14.02 21.33 -1.06
N ARG A 38 -13.52 22.53 -1.38
CA ARG A 38 -13.68 23.10 -2.71
C ARG A 38 -13.11 22.23 -3.83
N MET A 39 -11.98 21.56 -3.59
CA MET A 39 -11.38 20.67 -4.59
C MET A 39 -12.17 19.38 -4.76
N GLN A 40 -12.73 18.84 -3.70
CA GLN A 40 -13.61 17.68 -3.76
C GLN A 40 -14.94 17.97 -4.45
N GLU A 41 -15.59 19.10 -4.13
CA GLU A 41 -16.82 19.56 -4.79
C GLU A 41 -16.64 19.74 -6.30
N ARG A 42 -15.48 20.19 -6.74
CA ARG A 42 -15.12 20.36 -8.15
C ARG A 42 -14.66 19.05 -8.81
N GLY A 43 -14.55 17.96 -8.05
CA GLY A 43 -14.01 16.70 -8.53
C GLY A 43 -12.51 16.74 -8.84
N ALA A 44 -11.77 17.74 -8.32
CA ALA A 44 -10.31 17.83 -8.47
C ALA A 44 -9.58 16.85 -7.53
N ILE A 45 -10.18 16.53 -6.39
CA ILE A 45 -9.72 15.46 -5.49
C ILE A 45 -10.83 14.43 -5.36
N GLU A 46 -10.51 13.18 -5.60
CA GLU A 46 -11.38 12.04 -5.36
C GLU A 46 -10.66 11.04 -4.48
N ILE A 47 -11.29 10.63 -3.38
CA ILE A 47 -10.83 9.53 -2.53
C ILE A 47 -11.83 8.40 -2.68
N ALA A 48 -11.37 7.25 -3.12
CA ALA A 48 -12.25 6.13 -3.40
C ALA A 48 -11.58 4.78 -3.10
N PRO A 49 -12.35 3.80 -2.60
CA PRO A 49 -11.87 2.43 -2.45
C PRO A 49 -11.45 1.83 -3.79
N LEU A 50 -10.40 1.01 -3.76
CA LEU A 50 -9.88 0.32 -4.95
C LEU A 50 -10.97 -0.47 -5.72
N ALA A 51 -11.96 -1.02 -5.00
CA ALA A 51 -13.07 -1.76 -5.61
C ALA A 51 -13.89 -0.93 -6.62
N PHE A 52 -13.92 0.41 -6.46
CA PHE A 52 -14.66 1.31 -7.34
C PHE A 52 -13.90 1.72 -8.60
N MET A 53 -12.65 1.29 -8.72
CA MET A 53 -11.82 1.58 -9.90
C MET A 53 -12.11 0.65 -11.08
N ARG A 54 -12.85 -0.44 -10.86
CA ARG A 54 -13.14 -1.39 -11.93
C ARG A 54 -13.96 -0.75 -13.05
N GLY A 55 -13.52 -0.92 -14.30
CA GLY A 55 -14.19 -0.37 -15.49
C GLY A 55 -13.91 1.12 -15.76
N ARG A 56 -13.11 1.78 -14.90
CA ARG A 56 -12.71 3.19 -15.11
C ARG A 56 -11.41 3.26 -15.91
N THR A 57 -11.18 4.41 -16.53
CA THR A 57 -9.89 4.83 -17.07
C THR A 57 -9.58 6.21 -16.50
N LEU A 58 -8.46 6.33 -15.81
CA LEU A 58 -8.06 7.53 -15.10
C LEU A 58 -7.12 8.34 -15.99
N ASN A 59 -7.66 9.27 -16.74
CA ASN A 59 -6.90 10.15 -17.63
C ASN A 59 -6.56 11.48 -16.94
N ASN A 60 -5.41 12.07 -17.29
CA ASN A 60 -4.97 13.39 -16.84
C ASN A 60 -5.01 13.52 -15.30
N SER A 61 -4.61 12.46 -14.61
CA SER A 61 -4.74 12.35 -13.15
C SER A 61 -3.39 12.04 -12.50
N PHE A 62 -3.19 12.58 -11.31
CA PHE A 62 -2.18 12.08 -10.38
C PHE A 62 -2.85 11.09 -9.44
N ILE A 63 -2.40 9.85 -9.44
CA ILE A 63 -3.07 8.74 -8.78
C ILE A 63 -2.16 8.19 -7.70
N ILE A 64 -2.66 8.05 -6.48
CA ILE A 64 -1.94 7.41 -5.37
C ILE A 64 -2.70 6.15 -4.97
N LEU A 65 -2.04 5.00 -5.00
CA LEU A 65 -2.50 3.77 -4.36
C LEU A 65 -1.69 3.55 -3.10
N ASP A 66 -2.29 3.79 -1.97
CA ASP A 66 -1.68 3.62 -0.66
C ASP A 66 -1.96 2.24 -0.07
N GLU A 67 -1.11 1.78 0.87
CA GLU A 67 -1.20 0.47 1.53
C GLU A 67 -1.31 -0.71 0.53
N ALA A 68 -0.57 -0.62 -0.56
CA ALA A 68 -0.68 -1.54 -1.69
C ALA A 68 -0.30 -2.99 -1.36
N GLN A 69 0.45 -3.23 -0.27
CA GLN A 69 0.72 -4.58 0.23
C GLN A 69 -0.56 -5.33 0.63
N ASN A 70 -1.65 -4.61 0.91
CA ASN A 70 -2.96 -5.18 1.26
C ASN A 70 -3.82 -5.52 0.04
N THR A 71 -3.31 -5.34 -1.17
CA THR A 71 -3.98 -5.75 -2.41
C THR A 71 -3.63 -7.19 -2.78
N THR A 72 -4.53 -7.86 -3.50
CA THR A 72 -4.19 -9.12 -4.19
C THR A 72 -3.48 -8.83 -5.52
N PRO A 73 -2.77 -9.80 -6.12
CA PRO A 73 -2.19 -9.65 -7.46
C PRO A 73 -3.19 -9.22 -8.52
N GLU A 74 -4.42 -9.73 -8.46
CA GLU A 74 -5.50 -9.41 -9.38
C GLU A 74 -5.99 -7.97 -9.20
N GLN A 75 -6.08 -7.50 -7.95
CA GLN A 75 -6.43 -6.12 -7.61
C GLN A 75 -5.34 -5.16 -8.08
N MET A 76 -4.06 -5.49 -7.85
CA MET A 76 -2.94 -4.70 -8.33
C MET A 76 -2.94 -4.59 -9.86
N LYS A 77 -3.08 -5.71 -10.56
CA LYS A 77 -3.19 -5.71 -12.02
C LYS A 77 -4.39 -4.89 -12.49
N MET A 78 -5.53 -5.05 -11.85
CA MET A 78 -6.74 -4.28 -12.15
C MET A 78 -6.48 -2.78 -12.02
N PHE A 79 -5.84 -2.33 -10.94
CA PHE A 79 -5.51 -0.93 -10.70
C PHE A 79 -4.54 -0.38 -11.76
N LEU A 80 -3.41 -1.05 -11.98
CA LEU A 80 -2.38 -0.59 -12.91
C LEU A 80 -2.92 -0.44 -14.34
N THR A 81 -3.88 -1.26 -14.72
CA THR A 81 -4.55 -1.17 -16.04
C THR A 81 -5.63 -0.08 -16.11
N ARG A 82 -5.84 0.71 -15.06
CA ARG A 82 -6.72 1.91 -15.06
C ARG A 82 -6.00 3.19 -15.41
N ILE A 83 -4.67 3.20 -15.35
CA ILE A 83 -3.87 4.37 -15.68
C ILE A 83 -4.11 4.73 -17.14
N GLY A 84 -4.61 5.93 -17.36
CA GLY A 84 -4.94 6.46 -18.67
C GLY A 84 -3.90 7.46 -19.18
N PHE A 85 -4.19 8.06 -20.33
CA PHE A 85 -3.31 9.04 -20.95
C PHE A 85 -3.13 10.28 -20.06
N GLY A 86 -1.89 10.81 -20.06
CA GLY A 86 -1.53 12.01 -19.29
C GLY A 86 -1.53 11.81 -17.77
N SER A 87 -1.63 10.57 -17.29
CA SER A 87 -1.65 10.28 -15.87
C SER A 87 -0.32 9.80 -15.34
N LYS A 88 -0.07 10.07 -14.06
CA LYS A 88 1.02 9.53 -13.27
C LYS A 88 0.46 8.76 -12.08
N ALA A 89 0.98 7.56 -11.81
CA ALA A 89 0.59 6.80 -10.64
C ALA A 89 1.78 6.60 -9.70
N VAL A 90 1.51 6.70 -8.41
CA VAL A 90 2.41 6.35 -7.32
C VAL A 90 1.75 5.22 -6.53
N VAL A 91 2.48 4.14 -6.33
CA VAL A 91 2.04 2.99 -5.53
C VAL A 91 2.94 2.91 -4.32
N THR A 92 2.36 3.09 -3.15
CA THR A 92 3.08 3.01 -1.87
C THR A 92 2.68 1.77 -1.10
N GLY A 93 3.59 1.23 -0.31
CA GLY A 93 3.30 0.09 0.53
C GLY A 93 4.53 -0.46 1.24
N ASP A 94 4.31 -1.15 2.33
CA ASP A 94 5.34 -1.79 3.13
C ASP A 94 5.30 -3.31 2.91
N ALA A 95 6.32 -3.85 2.25
CA ALA A 95 6.42 -5.27 1.96
C ALA A 95 6.58 -6.14 3.22
N THR A 96 6.88 -5.55 4.38
CA THR A 96 6.99 -6.26 5.66
C THR A 96 5.65 -6.41 6.38
N GLN A 97 4.65 -5.59 6.03
CA GLN A 97 3.33 -5.53 6.66
C GLN A 97 2.24 -6.13 5.76
N ILE A 98 2.28 -7.43 5.56
CA ILE A 98 1.34 -8.11 4.65
C ILE A 98 0.18 -8.72 5.45
N ASP A 99 -1.02 -8.15 5.33
CA ASP A 99 -2.26 -8.61 5.98
C ASP A 99 -3.20 -9.39 5.05
N VAL A 100 -2.77 -9.69 3.82
CA VAL A 100 -3.62 -10.45 2.90
C VAL A 100 -3.65 -11.94 3.24
N PRO A 101 -4.81 -12.59 3.13
CA PRO A 101 -4.90 -14.05 3.28
C PRO A 101 -3.90 -14.75 2.35
N ASP A 102 -3.27 -15.80 2.85
CA ASP A 102 -2.26 -16.60 2.13
C ASP A 102 -0.93 -15.88 1.83
N GLY A 103 -0.69 -14.69 2.39
CA GLY A 103 0.55 -13.94 2.19
C GLY A 103 0.81 -13.52 0.73
N ARG A 104 -0.20 -13.60 -0.14
CA ARG A 104 -0.07 -13.25 -1.57
C ARG A 104 -0.40 -11.79 -1.82
N SER A 105 0.48 -10.90 -1.37
CA SER A 105 0.36 -9.47 -1.66
C SER A 105 0.55 -9.17 -3.14
N GLY A 106 -0.26 -8.23 -3.65
CA GLY A 106 -0.11 -7.69 -5.01
C GLY A 106 1.20 -6.93 -5.20
N LEU A 107 1.77 -6.40 -4.11
CA LEU A 107 3.06 -5.73 -4.12
C LEU A 107 4.22 -6.74 -4.24
N HIS A 108 4.05 -7.93 -3.68
CA HIS A 108 5.05 -8.99 -3.73
C HIS A 108 5.29 -9.43 -5.19
N LYS A 109 6.53 -9.51 -5.59
CA LYS A 109 6.97 -9.85 -6.96
C LYS A 109 6.66 -8.78 -8.03
N LEU A 110 6.05 -7.64 -7.68
CA LEU A 110 5.71 -6.59 -8.64
C LEU A 110 6.96 -6.10 -9.39
N HIS A 111 8.05 -5.88 -8.65
CA HIS A 111 9.35 -5.51 -9.25
C HIS A 111 9.77 -6.51 -10.33
N ARG A 112 9.67 -7.82 -10.06
CA ARG A 112 10.08 -8.85 -11.03
C ARG A 112 9.17 -8.91 -12.26
N ILE A 113 7.87 -8.64 -12.09
CA ILE A 113 6.87 -8.69 -13.16
C ILE A 113 6.98 -7.47 -14.08
N LEU A 114 7.25 -6.29 -13.50
CA LEU A 114 7.21 -5.02 -14.22
C LEU A 114 8.59 -4.43 -14.50
N SER A 115 9.66 -5.11 -14.10
CA SER A 115 11.05 -4.69 -14.40
C SER A 115 11.25 -4.54 -15.89
N GLY A 116 11.89 -3.45 -16.30
CA GLY A 116 12.22 -3.17 -17.70
C GLY A 116 11.07 -2.50 -18.49
N ILE A 117 9.94 -2.20 -17.87
CA ILE A 117 8.90 -1.42 -18.53
C ILE A 117 9.32 0.05 -18.52
N ASN A 118 9.42 0.66 -19.71
CA ASN A 118 9.75 2.07 -19.85
C ASN A 118 8.70 2.97 -19.17
N GLY A 119 9.16 3.94 -18.39
CA GLY A 119 8.30 4.87 -17.67
C GLY A 119 7.80 4.34 -16.32
N LEU A 120 8.35 3.20 -15.86
CA LEU A 120 8.08 2.66 -14.52
C LEU A 120 9.40 2.58 -13.74
N GLU A 121 9.37 3.10 -12.52
CA GLU A 121 10.51 3.08 -11.61
C GLU A 121 10.12 2.47 -10.26
N PHE A 122 11.07 1.83 -9.62
CA PHE A 122 10.94 1.31 -8.26
C PHE A 122 11.90 2.07 -7.35
N VAL A 123 11.36 2.57 -6.25
CA VAL A 123 12.11 3.26 -5.22
C VAL A 123 11.93 2.48 -3.91
N GLU A 124 13.03 2.05 -3.33
CA GLU A 124 13.04 1.39 -2.02
C GLU A 124 13.49 2.41 -0.97
N LEU A 125 12.69 2.55 0.08
CA LEU A 125 13.00 3.35 1.24
C LEU A 125 13.43 2.44 2.39
N ASP A 126 14.44 2.84 3.15
CA ASP A 126 14.93 2.08 4.28
C ASP A 126 14.79 2.85 5.61
N SER A 127 15.29 2.28 6.70
CA SER A 127 15.18 2.89 8.03
C SER A 127 15.81 4.28 8.14
N ARG A 128 16.71 4.67 7.23
CA ARG A 128 17.35 6.00 7.20
C ARG A 128 16.43 7.07 6.61
N ASP A 129 15.46 6.63 5.79
CA ASP A 129 14.48 7.51 5.14
C ASP A 129 13.28 7.81 6.05
N VAL A 130 13.17 7.08 7.17
CA VAL A 130 12.04 7.23 8.10
C VAL A 130 12.21 8.48 8.94
N VAL A 131 11.33 9.47 8.73
CA VAL A 131 11.25 10.68 9.58
C VAL A 131 10.18 10.45 10.64
N ARG A 132 10.60 10.31 11.89
CA ARG A 132 9.71 10.14 13.05
C ARG A 132 10.16 11.00 14.20
N HIS A 133 9.22 11.33 15.09
CA HIS A 133 9.57 11.95 16.36
C HIS A 133 10.54 11.02 17.14
N SER A 134 11.59 11.59 17.78
CA SER A 134 12.65 10.81 18.44
C SER A 134 12.09 9.77 19.43
N ILE A 135 11.12 10.15 20.26
CA ILE A 135 10.49 9.24 21.21
C ILE A 135 9.80 8.05 20.54
N VAL A 136 9.19 8.26 19.36
CA VAL A 136 8.55 7.17 18.59
C VAL A 136 9.61 6.20 18.08
N GLN A 137 10.75 6.72 17.61
CA GLN A 137 11.88 5.87 17.20
C GLN A 137 12.41 5.04 18.37
N ASP A 138 12.56 5.65 19.55
CA ASP A 138 13.03 4.95 20.74
C ASP A 138 12.06 3.85 21.19
N ILE A 139 10.75 4.11 21.10
CA ILE A 139 9.70 3.11 21.37
C ILE A 139 9.80 1.94 20.40
N VAL A 140 9.88 2.20 19.09
CA VAL A 140 10.00 1.15 18.07
C VAL A 140 11.23 0.29 18.33
N ASN A 141 12.40 0.92 18.53
CA ASN A 141 13.64 0.23 18.83
C ASN A 141 13.54 -0.64 20.11
N ALA A 142 12.80 -0.19 21.12
CA ALA A 142 12.60 -0.95 22.35
C ALA A 142 11.74 -2.20 22.10
N TYR A 143 10.66 -2.08 21.32
CA TYR A 143 9.84 -3.23 20.95
C TYR A 143 10.58 -4.23 20.08
N GLU A 144 11.35 -3.79 19.10
CA GLU A 144 12.17 -4.67 18.26
C GLU A 144 13.20 -5.48 19.08
N LYS A 145 13.81 -4.84 20.09
CA LYS A 145 14.72 -5.53 21.00
C LYS A 145 14.02 -6.52 21.93
N ALA A 146 12.79 -6.23 22.32
CA ALA A 146 11.99 -7.08 23.20
C ALA A 146 11.36 -8.29 22.51
N THR A 147 11.17 -8.21 21.19
CA THR A 147 10.59 -9.31 20.40
C THR A 147 11.71 -10.27 20.00
N PRO A 148 11.72 -11.52 20.52
CA PRO A 148 12.69 -12.51 20.09
C PRO A 148 12.55 -12.71 18.59
N ARG A 149 13.64 -12.55 17.83
CA ARG A 149 13.67 -13.03 16.44
C ARG A 149 13.36 -14.52 16.51
N ALA A 150 12.27 -14.93 15.88
CA ALA A 150 12.03 -16.34 15.61
C ALA A 150 13.20 -16.81 14.74
N ASP A 151 14.19 -17.44 15.37
CA ASP A 151 15.30 -18.07 14.66
C ASP A 151 14.70 -19.08 13.71
N GLY A 152 14.76 -18.77 12.43
CA GLY A 152 14.35 -19.65 11.37
C GLY A 152 15.15 -20.94 11.45
N ASP A 153 14.44 -22.00 11.43
CA ASP A 153 14.84 -23.37 11.18
C ASP A 153 16.02 -23.42 10.17
N ARG A 154 17.23 -23.56 10.72
CA ARG A 154 18.40 -23.98 9.94
C ARG A 154 18.34 -25.49 9.86
N GLY A 155 17.55 -26.01 8.93
CA GLY A 155 17.67 -27.37 8.49
C GLY A 155 19.08 -27.60 7.90
N SER A 156 19.92 -28.21 8.72
CA SER A 156 21.20 -28.79 8.29
C SER A 156 20.90 -29.95 7.33
N GLY A 157 21.21 -29.75 6.08
CA GLY A 157 21.23 -30.79 5.06
C GLY A 157 22.55 -30.71 4.29
N ASP A 158 23.60 -31.24 4.92
CA ASP A 158 24.88 -31.54 4.25
C ASP A 158 24.66 -32.79 3.39
N GLU A 159 24.62 -32.62 2.08
CA GLU A 159 24.82 -33.72 1.14
C GLU A 159 25.81 -33.30 0.05
N ARG A 160 27.06 -33.69 0.35
CA ARG A 160 28.11 -33.84 -0.65
C ARG A 160 27.71 -34.96 -1.62
N ILE A 161 27.64 -34.67 -2.89
CA ILE A 161 27.76 -35.71 -3.90
C ILE A 161 28.96 -35.38 -4.78
N SER A 162 29.96 -36.26 -4.67
CA SER A 162 31.18 -36.31 -5.47
C SER A 162 30.91 -36.75 -6.90
N ALA A 163 31.81 -36.28 -7.76
CA ALA A 163 32.02 -36.57 -9.15
C ALA A 163 31.89 -38.05 -9.61
N VAL A 164 31.47 -38.26 -10.80
CA VAL A 164 32.28 -38.84 -11.94
C VAL A 164 31.83 -38.16 -13.21
#